data_456b19b08796548205c206cf1d74b2bb
#
_entry.id   456b19b08796548205c206cf1d74b2bb
#
_cell.length_a   1.000
_cell.length_b   1.000
_cell.length_c   1.000
_cell.angle_alpha   90.00
_cell.angle_beta   90.00
_cell.angle_gamma   90.00
#
_symmetry.space_group_name_H-M   'P 1'
#
loop_
_entity.id
_entity.type
_entity.pdbx_description
1 polymer ?
#
loop_
_entity_poly.entity_id
_entity_poly.type
_entity_poly.pdbx_seq_one_letter_code
_entity_poly.pdbx_strand_id
1 'polypeptide(L)'
;MAIKYTEENGQYSIDCTAALWSTDEIHKYYQDVANTYGIIGFLCDVDFAIETHSHILLVEYKNAAIPGAAHPERFNPSSENKLENVAKKFYDSSHWLYLMGKDKPKMFIYILEYPAGNSTSRLMVRNKLQQRLPFALQSKITGVGRKIIDDVKVVSISEWNSDAELERYPLQPVGGTAT
;
A
#
# COMPACT_ATOMS: atom_id res chain seq x y z
N MET A 1 -18.84 15.02 1.64
CA MET A 1 -17.59 15.80 1.41
C MET A 1 -16.62 14.87 0.72
N ALA A 2 -15.96 15.32 -0.36
CA ALA A 2 -14.98 14.48 -1.05
C ALA A 2 -13.76 14.25 -0.15
N ILE A 3 -13.32 13.00 -0.03
CA ILE A 3 -12.13 12.62 0.74
C ILE A 3 -11.05 12.25 -0.28
N LYS A 4 -10.02 13.06 -0.39
CA LYS A 4 -8.91 12.84 -1.32
C LYS A 4 -7.59 12.98 -0.59
N TYR A 5 -6.69 12.05 -0.87
CA TYR A 5 -5.31 12.07 -0.38
C TYR A 5 -4.36 12.19 -1.56
N THR A 6 -3.23 12.85 -1.36
CA THR A 6 -2.20 13.01 -2.39
C THR A 6 -0.98 12.19 -1.97
N GLU A 7 -0.42 11.44 -2.92
CA GLU A 7 0.79 10.65 -2.66
C GLU A 7 2.02 11.55 -2.43
N GLU A 8 3.09 10.97 -1.89
CA GLU A 8 4.28 11.67 -1.40
C GLU A 8 4.90 12.67 -2.40
N ASN A 9 4.87 12.34 -3.71
CA ASN A 9 5.46 13.21 -4.74
C ASN A 9 4.50 14.28 -5.29
N GLY A 10 3.24 14.32 -4.83
CA GLY A 10 2.26 15.32 -5.24
C GLY A 10 1.76 15.19 -6.67
N GLN A 11 1.98 14.06 -7.35
CA GLN A 11 1.60 13.88 -8.75
C GLN A 11 0.25 13.20 -8.96
N TYR A 12 -0.14 12.34 -8.00
CA TYR A 12 -1.40 11.62 -8.04
C TYR A 12 -2.17 11.80 -6.74
N SER A 13 -3.48 11.81 -6.85
CA SER A 13 -4.38 11.75 -5.70
C SER A 13 -5.32 10.55 -5.82
N ILE A 14 -5.65 9.95 -4.68
CA ILE A 14 -6.65 8.90 -4.57
C ILE A 14 -7.95 9.47 -4.03
N ASP A 15 -9.08 9.15 -4.66
CA ASP A 15 -10.41 9.56 -4.19
C ASP A 15 -11.01 8.46 -3.32
N CYS A 16 -11.05 8.70 -2.02
CA CYS A 16 -11.59 7.77 -1.02
C CYS A 16 -13.03 8.10 -0.60
N THR A 17 -13.76 8.91 -1.38
CA THR A 17 -15.14 9.33 -1.05
C THR A 17 -16.09 8.14 -0.88
N ALA A 18 -15.87 7.04 -1.60
CA ALA A 18 -16.68 5.82 -1.51
C ALA A 18 -16.30 4.88 -0.35
N ALA A 19 -15.27 5.22 0.44
CA ALA A 19 -14.82 4.41 1.56
C ALA A 19 -15.74 4.56 2.79
N LEU A 20 -15.84 3.51 3.60
CA LEU A 20 -16.47 3.60 4.91
C LEU A 20 -15.61 4.44 5.88
N TRP A 21 -14.31 4.36 5.70
CA TRP A 21 -13.30 5.10 6.42
C TRP A 21 -11.99 5.05 5.62
N SER A 22 -11.16 6.09 5.74
CA SER A 22 -9.83 6.10 5.14
C SER A 22 -8.90 7.04 5.88
N THR A 23 -7.59 6.84 5.72
CA THR A 23 -6.55 7.70 6.28
C THR A 23 -5.24 7.63 5.49
N ASP A 24 -4.47 8.71 5.52
CA ASP A 24 -3.07 8.83 5.12
C ASP A 24 -2.18 9.27 6.30
N GLU A 25 -2.73 9.26 7.54
CA GLU A 25 -2.08 9.85 8.70
C GLU A 25 -1.26 8.86 9.55
N ILE A 26 -1.13 7.57 9.17
CA ILE A 26 -0.37 6.60 9.97
C ILE A 26 1.07 7.10 10.17
N HIS A 27 1.66 7.65 9.11
CA HIS A 27 2.99 8.22 9.12
C HIS A 27 3.19 9.26 10.23
N LYS A 28 2.22 10.14 10.43
CA LYS A 28 2.26 11.18 11.45
C LYS A 28 2.42 10.60 12.85
N TYR A 29 1.63 9.59 13.19
CA TYR A 29 1.72 8.93 14.49
C TYR A 29 3.06 8.23 14.69
N TYR A 30 3.58 7.58 13.66
CA TYR A 30 4.87 6.89 13.72
C TYR A 30 6.04 7.87 13.82
N GLN A 31 5.98 9.01 13.15
CA GLN A 31 6.96 10.09 13.32
C GLN A 31 6.94 10.69 14.72
N ASP A 32 5.76 10.92 15.29
CA ASP A 32 5.66 11.45 16.66
C ASP A 32 6.31 10.50 17.68
N VAL A 33 6.07 9.19 17.55
CA VAL A 33 6.72 8.16 18.37
C VAL A 33 8.24 8.15 18.12
N ALA A 34 8.66 8.16 16.86
CA ALA A 34 10.07 8.14 16.49
C ALA A 34 10.84 9.32 17.05
N ASN A 35 10.26 10.52 16.96
CA ASN A 35 10.82 11.75 17.50
C ASN A 35 10.90 11.74 19.04
N THR A 36 9.86 11.22 19.70
CA THR A 36 9.79 11.16 21.16
C THR A 36 10.85 10.21 21.74
N TYR A 37 11.11 9.10 21.10
CA TYR A 37 11.99 8.05 21.63
C TYR A 37 13.32 7.88 20.89
N GLY A 38 13.58 8.67 19.85
CA GLY A 38 14.81 8.59 19.07
C GLY A 38 14.95 7.33 18.21
N ILE A 39 13.83 6.70 17.82
CA ILE A 39 13.80 5.43 17.07
C ILE A 39 13.46 5.64 15.58
N ILE A 40 14.10 6.59 14.95
CA ILE A 40 13.85 6.95 13.54
C ILE A 40 14.00 5.72 12.64
N GLY A 41 13.01 5.48 11.75
CA GLY A 41 13.00 4.38 10.79
C GLY A 41 12.66 3.00 11.39
N PHE A 42 12.36 2.92 12.68
CA PHE A 42 11.95 1.67 13.33
C PHE A 42 10.55 1.24 12.90
N LEU A 43 9.60 2.17 12.83
CA LEU A 43 8.25 1.92 12.34
C LEU A 43 8.11 2.44 10.91
N CYS A 44 7.39 1.68 10.08
CA CYS A 44 7.10 2.00 8.69
C CYS A 44 5.59 1.89 8.45
N ASP A 45 5.07 2.70 7.56
CA ASP A 45 3.65 2.73 7.23
C ASP A 45 3.40 2.68 5.72
N VAL A 46 2.20 2.28 5.36
CA VAL A 46 1.67 2.41 4.00
C VAL A 46 1.17 3.83 3.77
N ASP A 47 1.11 4.25 2.51
CA ASP A 47 0.67 5.60 2.17
C ASP A 47 -0.81 5.83 2.46
N PHE A 48 -1.66 4.81 2.26
CA PHE A 48 -3.11 4.92 2.50
C PHE A 48 -3.68 3.66 3.14
N ALA A 49 -4.67 3.84 4.01
CA ALA A 49 -5.53 2.77 4.48
C ALA A 49 -6.99 3.11 4.16
N ILE A 50 -7.72 2.19 3.53
CA ILE A 50 -9.09 2.40 3.02
C ILE A 50 -9.97 1.25 3.51
N GLU A 51 -11.01 1.54 4.27
CA GLU A 51 -11.96 0.54 4.73
C GLU A 51 -13.12 0.41 3.75
N THR A 52 -13.27 -0.79 3.19
CA THR A 52 -14.41 -1.21 2.39
C THR A 52 -15.44 -1.96 3.24
N HIS A 53 -16.52 -2.47 2.65
CA HIS A 53 -17.48 -3.30 3.37
C HIS A 53 -16.87 -4.62 3.87
N SER A 54 -15.96 -5.22 3.13
CA SER A 54 -15.39 -6.55 3.40
C SER A 54 -13.95 -6.54 3.91
N HIS A 55 -13.14 -5.56 3.50
CA HIS A 55 -11.70 -5.53 3.75
C HIS A 55 -11.22 -4.16 4.22
N ILE A 56 -9.97 -4.11 4.65
CA ILE A 56 -9.18 -2.89 4.70
C ILE A 56 -8.09 -3.01 3.64
N LEU A 57 -8.08 -2.09 2.67
CA LEU A 57 -7.01 -1.95 1.70
C LEU A 57 -5.85 -1.22 2.37
N LEU A 58 -4.70 -1.87 2.46
CA LEU A 58 -3.43 -1.25 2.82
C LEU A 58 -2.69 -0.95 1.52
N VAL A 59 -2.51 0.32 1.19
CA VAL A 59 -2.04 0.76 -0.12
C VAL A 59 -0.67 1.42 0.02
N GLU A 60 0.33 0.80 -0.58
CA GLU A 60 1.66 1.36 -0.78
C GLU A 60 1.79 1.87 -2.21
N TYR A 61 2.29 3.08 -2.38
CA TYR A 61 2.51 3.70 -3.69
C TYR A 61 4.00 3.92 -3.95
N LYS A 62 4.47 3.48 -5.11
CA LYS A 62 5.83 3.78 -5.58
C LYS A 62 5.85 4.04 -7.07
N ASN A 63 6.29 5.23 -7.42
CA ASN A 63 6.52 5.60 -8.81
C ASN A 63 7.99 6.04 -9.02
N ALA A 64 8.77 5.17 -9.65
CA ALA A 64 10.15 5.46 -10.05
C ALA A 64 10.26 5.95 -11.50
N ALA A 65 9.14 6.16 -12.20
CA ALA A 65 9.09 6.69 -13.57
C ALA A 65 8.82 8.20 -13.62
N ILE A 66 8.73 8.87 -12.45
CA ILE A 66 8.48 10.32 -12.40
C ILE A 66 9.69 11.12 -12.89
N PRO A 67 9.46 12.32 -13.48
CA PRO A 67 10.54 13.25 -13.80
C PRO A 67 11.37 13.59 -12.56
N GLY A 68 12.69 13.50 -12.67
CA GLY A 68 13.61 13.78 -11.56
C GLY A 68 13.86 12.62 -10.59
N ALA A 69 13.29 11.44 -10.83
CA ALA A 69 13.63 10.25 -10.05
C ALA A 69 15.13 9.94 -10.16
N ALA A 70 15.78 9.68 -9.03
CA ALA A 70 17.20 9.35 -9.03
C ALA A 70 17.42 7.93 -9.58
N HIS A 71 18.14 7.82 -10.68
CA HIS A 71 18.53 6.56 -11.33
C HIS A 71 17.37 5.58 -11.57
N PRO A 72 16.30 6.00 -12.27
CA PRO A 72 15.11 5.17 -12.48
C PRO A 72 15.42 3.87 -13.24
N GLU A 73 16.46 3.85 -14.07
CA GLU A 73 16.95 2.68 -14.82
C GLU A 73 17.57 1.60 -13.90
N ARG A 74 18.01 1.98 -12.69
CA ARG A 74 18.57 1.07 -11.67
C ARG A 74 17.53 0.61 -10.65
N PHE A 75 16.31 1.11 -10.76
CA PHE A 75 15.27 0.72 -9.83
C PHE A 75 14.91 -0.76 -9.97
N ASN A 76 15.21 -1.55 -8.93
CA ASN A 76 14.88 -2.97 -8.88
C ASN A 76 13.87 -3.24 -7.74
N PRO A 77 12.56 -3.32 -8.05
CA PRO A 77 11.53 -3.56 -7.03
C PRO A 77 11.59 -4.98 -6.43
N SER A 78 12.30 -5.90 -7.08
CA SER A 78 12.46 -7.29 -6.64
C SER A 78 13.65 -7.52 -5.72
N SER A 79 14.43 -6.48 -5.36
CA SER A 79 15.55 -6.63 -4.43
C SER A 79 15.05 -6.97 -3.03
N GLU A 80 15.80 -7.80 -2.29
CA GLU A 80 15.44 -8.27 -0.95
C GLU A 80 15.10 -7.12 -0.01
N ASN A 81 15.99 -6.14 0.12
CA ASN A 81 15.77 -4.98 1.01
C ASN A 81 14.49 -4.21 0.71
N LYS A 82 14.13 -4.05 -0.59
CA LYS A 82 12.89 -3.35 -0.95
C LYS A 82 11.66 -4.17 -0.61
N LEU A 83 11.69 -5.46 -0.89
CA LEU A 83 10.58 -6.36 -0.56
C LEU A 83 10.38 -6.48 0.95
N GLU A 84 11.47 -6.54 1.73
CA GLU A 84 11.41 -6.52 3.20
C GLU A 84 10.81 -5.23 3.73
N ASN A 85 11.25 -4.08 3.21
CA ASN A 85 10.70 -2.78 3.61
C ASN A 85 9.21 -2.66 3.29
N VAL A 86 8.79 -3.09 2.09
CA VAL A 86 7.37 -3.09 1.70
C VAL A 86 6.55 -4.05 2.57
N ALA A 87 7.07 -5.26 2.85
CA ALA A 87 6.40 -6.19 3.76
C ALA A 87 6.31 -5.63 5.19
N LYS A 88 7.37 -4.98 5.69
CA LYS A 88 7.39 -4.34 7.01
C LYS A 88 6.28 -3.29 7.14
N LYS A 89 6.03 -2.48 6.11
CA LYS A 89 4.93 -1.51 6.09
C LYS A 89 3.57 -2.17 6.33
N PHE A 90 3.33 -3.35 5.73
CA PHE A 90 2.11 -4.12 5.98
C PHE A 90 1.96 -4.50 7.47
N TYR A 91 3.01 -5.05 8.07
CA TYR A 91 2.96 -5.51 9.47
C TYR A 91 2.74 -4.33 10.43
N ASP A 92 3.53 -3.29 10.27
CA ASP A 92 3.48 -2.12 11.15
C ASP A 92 2.11 -1.40 11.02
N SER A 93 1.62 -1.18 9.79
CA SER A 93 0.30 -0.58 9.59
C SER A 93 -0.84 -1.46 10.10
N SER A 94 -0.69 -2.79 10.02
CA SER A 94 -1.67 -3.73 10.61
C SER A 94 -1.73 -3.62 12.12
N HIS A 95 -0.60 -3.38 12.81
CA HIS A 95 -0.55 -3.10 14.24
C HIS A 95 -1.33 -1.83 14.59
N TRP A 96 -1.09 -0.75 13.84
CA TRP A 96 -1.81 0.51 14.07
C TRP A 96 -3.31 0.33 13.88
N LEU A 97 -3.74 -0.35 12.81
CA LEU A 97 -5.14 -0.66 12.56
C LEU A 97 -5.77 -1.48 13.70
N TYR A 98 -5.02 -2.44 14.24
CA TYR A 98 -5.48 -3.22 15.38
C TYR A 98 -5.75 -2.34 16.61
N LEU A 99 -4.86 -1.38 16.92
CA LEU A 99 -5.05 -0.42 18.00
C LEU A 99 -6.26 0.49 17.76
N MET A 100 -6.58 0.79 16.50
CA MET A 100 -7.76 1.56 16.10
C MET A 100 -9.06 0.73 16.06
N GLY A 101 -9.04 -0.55 16.47
CA GLY A 101 -10.19 -1.43 16.42
C GLY A 101 -10.62 -1.81 14.99
N LYS A 102 -9.72 -1.64 14.00
CA LYS A 102 -9.95 -1.97 12.60
C LYS A 102 -9.52 -3.40 12.31
N ASP A 103 -10.46 -4.33 12.43
CA ASP A 103 -10.17 -5.76 12.51
C ASP A 103 -10.56 -6.59 11.27
N LYS A 104 -11.11 -5.96 10.22
CA LYS A 104 -11.40 -6.64 8.95
C LYS A 104 -10.13 -7.25 8.34
N PRO A 105 -10.26 -8.34 7.56
CA PRO A 105 -9.14 -8.86 6.76
C PRO A 105 -8.53 -7.77 5.88
N LYS A 106 -7.21 -7.81 5.67
CA LYS A 106 -6.51 -6.84 4.86
C LYS A 106 -6.32 -7.36 3.44
N MET A 107 -6.41 -6.47 2.49
CA MET A 107 -5.88 -6.64 1.16
C MET A 107 -4.69 -5.70 1.03
N PHE A 108 -3.50 -6.24 0.75
CA PHE A 108 -2.31 -5.42 0.59
C PHE A 108 -2.08 -5.10 -0.88
N ILE A 109 -2.02 -3.83 -1.22
CA ILE A 109 -1.91 -3.39 -2.60
C ILE A 109 -0.68 -2.50 -2.76
N TYR A 110 0.22 -2.94 -3.63
CA TYR A 110 1.41 -2.20 -3.99
C TYR A 110 1.23 -1.61 -5.39
N ILE A 111 1.00 -0.30 -5.46
CA ILE A 111 0.95 0.44 -6.73
C ILE A 111 2.39 0.73 -7.13
N LEU A 112 2.80 0.16 -8.26
CA LEU A 112 4.20 0.13 -8.67
C LEU A 112 4.37 0.57 -10.12
N GLU A 113 4.92 1.79 -10.29
CA GLU A 113 5.31 2.33 -11.59
C GLU A 113 6.83 2.49 -11.67
N TYR A 114 7.42 1.99 -12.74
CA TYR A 114 8.85 2.16 -13.04
C TYR A 114 9.12 1.92 -14.54
N PRO A 115 10.23 2.42 -15.11
CA PRO A 115 10.47 2.41 -16.56
C PRO A 115 10.40 1.03 -17.23
N ALA A 116 10.90 -0.02 -16.56
CA ALA A 116 10.86 -1.40 -17.04
C ALA A 116 9.61 -2.18 -16.59
N GLY A 117 8.64 -1.48 -15.95
CA GLY A 117 7.45 -2.09 -15.35
C GLY A 117 6.47 -2.61 -16.41
N ASN A 118 6.08 -3.88 -16.28
CA ASN A 118 5.01 -4.52 -17.03
C ASN A 118 4.26 -5.52 -16.15
N SER A 119 3.15 -6.07 -16.64
CA SER A 119 2.33 -7.01 -15.88
C SER A 119 3.10 -8.24 -15.38
N THR A 120 3.99 -8.79 -16.21
CA THR A 120 4.82 -9.96 -15.83
C THR A 120 5.78 -9.61 -14.70
N SER A 121 6.47 -8.48 -14.79
CA SER A 121 7.41 -8.06 -13.75
C SER A 121 6.69 -7.71 -12.44
N ARG A 122 5.49 -7.11 -12.49
CA ARG A 122 4.66 -6.88 -11.30
C ARG A 122 4.17 -8.20 -10.69
N LEU A 123 3.80 -9.18 -11.50
CA LEU A 123 3.44 -10.52 -11.01
C LEU A 123 4.61 -11.19 -10.28
N MET A 124 5.85 -11.05 -10.77
CA MET A 124 7.04 -11.54 -10.08
C MET A 124 7.25 -10.86 -8.72
N VAL A 125 7.09 -9.54 -8.66
CA VAL A 125 7.16 -8.77 -7.40
C VAL A 125 6.07 -9.25 -6.43
N ARG A 126 4.84 -9.40 -6.91
CA ARG A 126 3.70 -9.91 -6.13
C ARG A 126 3.99 -11.27 -5.51
N ASN A 127 4.51 -12.22 -6.30
CA ASN A 127 4.80 -13.57 -5.82
C ASN A 127 5.91 -13.58 -4.74
N LYS A 128 6.95 -12.77 -4.91
CA LYS A 128 8.01 -12.61 -3.90
C LYS A 128 7.50 -11.91 -2.63
N LEU A 129 6.66 -10.90 -2.78
CA LEU A 129 6.07 -10.19 -1.65
C LEU A 129 5.12 -11.09 -0.87
N GLN A 130 4.31 -11.92 -1.54
CA GLN A 130 3.40 -12.89 -0.92
C GLN A 130 4.13 -13.84 0.04
N GLN A 131 5.36 -14.23 -0.27
CA GLN A 131 6.17 -15.10 0.60
C GLN A 131 6.60 -14.42 1.90
N ARG A 132 6.60 -13.09 1.96
CA ARG A 132 6.98 -12.28 3.14
C ARG A 132 5.80 -11.83 3.97
N LEU A 133 4.60 -11.99 3.44
CA LEU A 133 3.35 -11.68 4.10
C LEU A 133 2.78 -12.91 4.84
N PRO A 134 1.86 -12.77 5.79
CA PRO A 134 1.49 -13.85 6.72
C PRO A 134 0.62 -14.97 6.13
N PHE A 135 0.58 -15.15 4.80
CA PHE A 135 -0.22 -16.22 4.17
C PHE A 135 0.19 -17.62 4.64
N ALA A 136 1.50 -17.90 4.62
CA ALA A 136 2.02 -19.20 5.06
C ALA A 136 1.76 -19.45 6.55
N LEU A 137 1.90 -18.41 7.38
CA LEU A 137 1.60 -18.49 8.80
C LEU A 137 0.13 -18.81 9.04
N GLN A 138 -0.78 -18.07 8.40
CA GLN A 138 -2.23 -18.29 8.50
C GLN A 138 -2.62 -19.73 8.09
N SER A 139 -2.00 -20.26 7.04
CA SER A 139 -2.32 -21.60 6.56
C SER A 139 -1.83 -22.73 7.48
N LYS A 140 -0.82 -22.46 8.32
CA LYS A 140 -0.23 -23.45 9.24
C LYS A 140 -0.86 -23.45 10.64
N ILE A 141 -1.51 -22.38 11.03
CA ILE A 141 -2.13 -22.29 12.34
C ILE A 141 -3.46 -23.07 12.32
N THR A 142 -3.55 -24.15 13.10
CA THR A 142 -4.80 -24.90 13.27
C THR A 142 -5.78 -24.03 14.08
N GLY A 143 -7.01 -23.90 13.58
CA GLY A 143 -8.05 -23.15 14.28
C GLY A 143 -7.85 -21.63 14.21
N VAL A 144 -7.26 -21.11 13.12
CA VAL A 144 -7.24 -19.67 12.87
C VAL A 144 -8.65 -19.10 12.98
N GLY A 145 -8.89 -18.33 14.03
CA GLY A 145 -10.18 -17.69 14.27
C GLY A 145 -10.43 -16.46 13.40
N ARG A 146 -9.35 -15.87 12.84
CA ARG A 146 -9.43 -14.65 12.03
C ARG A 146 -8.26 -14.55 11.06
N LYS A 147 -8.56 -14.32 9.79
CA LYS A 147 -7.54 -14.00 8.81
C LYS A 147 -7.02 -12.57 8.98
N ILE A 148 -5.72 -12.39 8.86
CA ILE A 148 -5.08 -11.07 8.87
C ILE A 148 -5.06 -10.48 7.47
N ILE A 149 -4.76 -11.31 6.46
CA ILE A 149 -4.66 -10.92 5.06
C ILE A 149 -5.41 -11.92 4.18
N ASP A 150 -6.13 -11.42 3.18
CA ASP A 150 -6.83 -12.22 2.20
C ASP A 150 -6.13 -12.23 0.84
N ASP A 151 -5.58 -11.10 0.40
CA ASP A 151 -4.89 -11.02 -0.89
C ASP A 151 -3.76 -9.98 -0.86
N VAL A 152 -2.86 -10.12 -1.84
CA VAL A 152 -1.83 -9.15 -2.20
C VAL A 152 -1.85 -8.90 -3.69
N LYS A 153 -1.96 -7.63 -4.09
CA LYS A 153 -1.90 -7.19 -5.49
C LYS A 153 -0.69 -6.29 -5.70
N VAL A 154 -0.03 -6.41 -6.86
CA VAL A 154 0.96 -5.44 -7.33
C VAL A 154 0.49 -4.96 -8.69
N VAL A 155 0.14 -3.69 -8.78
CA VAL A 155 -0.58 -3.12 -9.93
C VAL A 155 0.07 -1.82 -10.41
N SER A 156 -0.15 -1.47 -11.68
CA SER A 156 0.09 -0.11 -12.18
C SER A 156 -1.09 0.80 -11.82
N ILE A 157 -0.94 2.11 -12.01
CA ILE A 157 -2.06 3.07 -11.88
C ILE A 157 -3.19 2.70 -12.85
N SER A 158 -2.86 2.29 -14.08
CA SER A 158 -3.87 1.86 -15.07
C SER A 158 -4.59 0.59 -14.64
N GLU A 159 -3.87 -0.40 -14.12
CA GLU A 159 -4.46 -1.64 -13.60
C GLU A 159 -5.33 -1.37 -12.37
N TRP A 160 -4.91 -0.48 -11.46
CA TRP A 160 -5.72 -0.01 -10.34
C TRP A 160 -7.06 0.57 -10.81
N ASN A 161 -7.02 1.51 -11.74
CA ASN A 161 -8.22 2.21 -12.23
C ASN A 161 -9.14 1.32 -13.10
N SER A 162 -8.68 0.13 -13.50
CA SER A 162 -9.45 -0.84 -14.29
C SER A 162 -9.88 -2.08 -13.48
N ASP A 163 -9.42 -2.23 -12.24
CA ASP A 163 -9.82 -3.32 -11.36
C ASP A 163 -11.22 -3.04 -10.77
N ALA A 164 -12.15 -3.96 -10.92
CA ALA A 164 -13.56 -3.78 -10.56
C ALA A 164 -13.82 -3.42 -9.08
N GLU A 165 -12.87 -3.71 -8.18
CA GLU A 165 -12.96 -3.35 -6.76
C GLU A 165 -12.25 -2.02 -6.49
N LEU A 166 -11.08 -1.79 -7.11
CA LEU A 166 -10.21 -0.66 -6.84
C LEU A 166 -10.61 0.60 -7.60
N GLU A 167 -11.26 0.49 -8.77
CA GLU A 167 -11.77 1.62 -9.57
C GLU A 167 -12.73 2.54 -8.79
N ARG A 168 -13.30 2.04 -7.70
CA ARG A 168 -14.15 2.82 -6.78
C ARG A 168 -13.36 3.89 -6.00
N TYR A 169 -12.04 3.78 -6.00
CA TYR A 169 -11.09 4.69 -5.36
C TYR A 169 -10.09 5.20 -6.41
N PRO A 170 -10.53 5.95 -7.42
CA PRO A 170 -9.70 6.24 -8.58
C PRO A 170 -8.47 7.05 -8.22
N LEU A 171 -7.34 6.67 -8.84
CA LEU A 171 -6.10 7.45 -8.85
C LEU A 171 -6.10 8.40 -10.03
N GLN A 172 -5.95 9.69 -9.77
CA GLN A 172 -5.97 10.74 -10.79
C GLN A 172 -4.75 11.66 -10.65
N PRO A 173 -4.20 12.18 -11.76
CA PRO A 173 -3.17 13.20 -11.71
C PRO A 173 -3.65 14.43 -10.94
N VAL A 174 -2.80 14.99 -10.09
CA VAL A 174 -3.09 16.24 -9.38
C VAL A 174 -3.10 17.39 -10.39
N GLY A 175 -4.18 18.17 -10.43
CA GLY A 175 -4.34 19.27 -11.39
C GLY A 175 -4.85 18.86 -12.78
N GLY A 176 -5.10 17.58 -13.01
CA GLY A 176 -5.78 17.11 -14.23
C GLY A 176 -7.28 17.40 -14.15
N THR A 177 -7.78 18.20 -15.06
CA THR A 177 -9.22 18.24 -15.35
C THR A 177 -9.63 16.87 -15.87
N ALA A 178 -10.62 16.25 -15.21
CA ALA A 178 -11.24 15.05 -15.74
C ALA A 178 -11.74 15.35 -17.18
N THR A 179 -11.14 14.68 -18.17
CA THR A 179 -11.61 14.70 -19.56
C THR A 179 -12.71 13.67 -19.73
#